data_b417ed5031659d2d62b62f54ac829c6b
#
_entry.id   b417ed5031659d2d62b62f54ac829c6b
#
_cell.length_a   1.000
_cell.length_b   1.000
_cell.length_c   1.000
_cell.angle_alpha   90.00
_cell.angle_beta   90.00
_cell.angle_gamma   90.00
#
_symmetry.space_group_name_H-M   'P 1'
#
loop_
_entity.id
_entity.type
_entity.pdbx_description
1 polymer ?
#
loop_
_entity_poly.entity_id
_entity_poly.type
_entity_poly.pdbx_seq_one_letter_code
_entity_poly.pdbx_strand_id
1 'polypeptide(L)' 'MLILGRRRGERVTIQTSDGIITVMPVMFDENQVRIGIDAPKHIAVDRHEVYLRKRQEEAVPVSFLRKVAKALRG' A
#
# COMPACT_ATOMS: atom_id res chain seq x y z
N MET A 1 -9.78 -13.86 -4.93
CA MET A 1 -8.63 -13.37 -4.13
C MET A 1 -7.86 -14.55 -3.56
N LEU A 2 -6.55 -14.52 -3.63
CA LEU A 2 -5.70 -15.53 -3.02
C LEU A 2 -5.51 -15.20 -1.54
N ILE A 3 -5.76 -16.16 -0.68
CA ILE A 3 -5.60 -15.99 0.77
C ILE A 3 -4.60 -17.04 1.26
N LEU A 4 -3.56 -16.58 1.92
CA LEU A 4 -2.50 -17.44 2.43
C LEU A 4 -2.38 -17.26 3.95
N GLY A 5 -2.38 -18.39 4.66
CA GLY A 5 -2.09 -18.36 6.09
C GLY A 5 -0.60 -18.39 6.32
N ARG A 6 -0.10 -17.48 7.14
CA ARG A 6 1.30 -17.43 7.50
C ARG A 6 1.47 -17.17 8.98
N ARG A 7 2.50 -17.76 9.57
CA ARG A 7 2.89 -17.49 10.94
C ARG A 7 3.85 -16.31 10.98
N ARG A 8 4.07 -15.78 12.16
CA ARG A 8 4.99 -14.67 12.33
C ARG A 8 6.37 -15.00 11.77
N GLY A 9 6.91 -14.12 10.93
CA GLY A 9 8.19 -14.28 10.31
C GLY A 9 8.22 -15.16 9.07
N GLU A 10 7.12 -15.84 8.75
CA GLU A 10 7.06 -16.65 7.54
C GLU A 10 6.76 -15.78 6.33
N ARG A 11 7.54 -15.96 5.28
CA ARG A 11 7.50 -15.06 4.13
C ARG A 11 6.51 -15.51 3.06
N VAL A 12 5.96 -14.53 2.36
CA VAL A 12 5.24 -14.74 1.10
C VAL A 12 6.04 -14.00 0.04
N THR A 13 6.31 -14.66 -1.07
CA THR A 13 7.10 -14.08 -2.15
C THR A 13 6.19 -13.74 -3.32
N ILE A 14 6.28 -12.51 -3.80
CA ILE A 14 5.56 -12.04 -4.97
C ILE A 14 6.59 -11.75 -6.05
N GLN A 15 6.48 -12.45 -7.17
CA GLN A 15 7.37 -12.26 -8.30
C GLN A 15 6.73 -11.26 -9.27
N THR A 16 7.48 -10.21 -9.59
CA THR A 16 7.03 -9.21 -10.56
C THR A 16 8.08 -9.02 -11.64
N SER A 17 7.70 -8.41 -12.74
CA SER A 17 8.64 -8.06 -13.80
C SER A 17 9.70 -7.06 -13.33
N ASP A 18 9.41 -6.31 -12.27
CA ASP A 18 10.31 -5.29 -11.74
C ASP A 18 11.12 -5.77 -10.54
N GLY A 19 10.96 -7.03 -10.14
CA GLY A 19 11.70 -7.59 -9.02
C GLY A 19 10.83 -8.41 -8.10
N ILE A 20 11.40 -8.81 -6.99
CA ILE A 20 10.74 -9.68 -6.01
C ILE A 20 10.30 -8.85 -4.81
N ILE A 21 9.07 -9.06 -4.40
CA ILE A 21 8.51 -8.45 -3.20
C ILE A 21 8.32 -9.56 -2.17
N THR A 22 8.82 -9.34 -0.97
CA THR A 22 8.64 -10.26 0.14
C THR A 22 7.74 -9.62 1.18
N VAL A 23 6.74 -10.37 1.62
CA VAL A 23 5.78 -9.92 2.61
C VAL A 23 5.77 -10.92 3.76
N MET A 24 5.79 -10.44 5.00
CA MET A 24 5.70 -11.33 6.15
C MET A 24 5.02 -10.64 7.32
N PRO A 25 4.22 -11.39 8.10
CA PRO A 25 3.68 -10.85 9.33
C PRO A 25 4.81 -10.73 10.37
N VAL A 26 4.90 -9.58 11.00
CA VAL A 26 5.93 -9.29 12.00
C VAL A 26 5.37 -9.40 13.41
N MET A 27 4.15 -8.94 13.61
CA MET A 27 3.52 -8.93 14.92
C MET A 27 2.00 -9.00 14.78
N PHE A 28 1.39 -9.73 15.70
CA PHE A 28 -0.06 -9.84 15.80
C PHE A 28 -0.51 -9.17 17.09
N ASP A 29 -1.30 -8.12 16.97
CA ASP A 29 -1.97 -7.46 18.09
C ASP A 29 -3.47 -7.79 18.02
N GLU A 30 -4.21 -7.48 19.07
CA GLU A 30 -5.65 -7.81 19.12
C GLU A 30 -6.45 -7.24 17.96
N ASN A 31 -6.11 -6.01 17.56
CA ASN A 31 -6.88 -5.30 16.53
C ASN A 31 -6.10 -5.02 15.26
N GLN A 32 -4.87 -5.55 15.16
CA GLN A 32 -4.03 -5.16 14.04
C GLN A 32 -2.94 -6.19 13.80
N VAL A 33 -2.57 -6.34 12.54
CA VAL A 33 -1.44 -7.15 12.14
C VAL A 33 -0.40 -6.22 11.54
N ARG A 34 0.83 -6.30 12.04
CA ARG A 34 1.94 -5.57 11.45
C ARG A 34 2.60 -6.43 10.40
N ILE A 35 2.77 -5.86 9.23
CA ILE A 35 3.30 -6.57 8.08
C ILE A 35 4.60 -5.92 7.65
N GLY A 36 5.65 -6.73 7.55
CA GLY A 36 6.91 -6.31 6.97
C GLY A 36 6.89 -6.54 5.48
N ILE A 37 7.31 -5.55 4.72
CA ILE A 37 7.36 -5.63 3.27
C ILE A 37 8.74 -5.22 2.81
N ASP A 38 9.37 -6.10 2.03
CA ASP A 38 10.65 -5.85 1.41
C ASP A 38 10.44 -5.83 -0.09
N ALA A 39 10.69 -4.68 -0.71
CA ALA A 39 10.43 -4.49 -2.13
C ALA A 39 11.57 -3.66 -2.75
N PRO A 40 11.78 -3.76 -4.08
CA PRO A 40 12.73 -2.89 -4.77
C PRO A 40 12.36 -1.43 -4.58
N LYS A 41 13.37 -0.56 -4.54
CA LYS A 41 13.18 0.86 -4.24
C LYS A 41 12.25 1.59 -5.21
N HIS A 42 12.19 1.14 -6.44
CA HIS A 42 11.36 1.76 -7.46
C HIS A 42 9.90 1.32 -7.41
N ILE A 43 9.57 0.36 -6.56
CA ILE A 43 8.19 -0.09 -6.37
C ILE A 43 7.62 0.62 -5.16
N ALA A 44 6.55 1.39 -5.37
CA ALA A 44 5.88 2.08 -4.28
C ALA A 44 5.04 1.08 -3.49
N VAL A 45 5.19 1.11 -2.17
CA VAL A 45 4.41 0.28 -1.26
C VAL A 45 3.69 1.22 -0.31
N ASP A 46 2.38 1.25 -0.40
CA ASP A 46 1.57 2.17 0.38
C ASP A 46 0.39 1.44 1.01
N ARG A 47 -0.07 1.95 2.15
CA ARG A 47 -1.38 1.57 2.64
C ARG A 47 -2.39 2.00 1.59
N HIS A 48 -3.49 1.28 1.51
CA HIS A 48 -4.50 1.52 0.48
C HIS A 48 -5.02 2.96 0.49
N GLU A 49 -5.30 3.52 1.66
CA GLU A 49 -5.78 4.89 1.79
C GLU A 49 -4.76 5.93 1.30
N VAL A 50 -3.46 5.65 1.51
CA VAL A 50 -2.38 6.51 1.02
C VAL A 50 -2.26 6.41 -0.50
N TYR A 51 -2.36 5.18 -1.02
CA TYR A 51 -2.35 4.94 -2.46
C TYR A 51 -3.46 5.70 -3.18
N LEU A 52 -4.67 5.66 -2.65
CA LEU A 52 -5.79 6.38 -3.23
C LEU A 52 -5.56 7.89 -3.24
N ARG A 53 -5.01 8.42 -2.16
CA ARG A 53 -4.71 9.84 -2.06
C ARG A 53 -3.66 10.26 -3.09
N LYS A 54 -2.57 9.51 -3.21
CA LYS A 54 -1.52 9.79 -4.19
C LYS A 54 -2.03 9.71 -5.61
N ARG A 55 -2.88 8.74 -5.89
CA ARG A 55 -3.44 8.55 -7.22
C ARG A 55 -4.31 9.73 -7.62
N GLN A 56 -5.07 10.29 -6.70
CA GLN A 56 -5.86 11.48 -6.96
C GLN A 56 -4.97 12.69 -7.29
N GLU A 57 -3.89 12.85 -6.55
CA GLU A 57 -2.95 13.94 -6.77
C GLU A 57 -2.23 13.83 -8.12
N GLU A 58 -1.88 12.63 -8.53
CA GLU A 58 -1.19 12.39 -9.79
C GLU A 58 -2.12 12.46 -11.00
N ALA A 59 -3.37 12.07 -10.83
CA ALA A 59 -4.32 11.93 -11.94
C ALA A 59 -4.95 13.23 -12.38
N VAL A 60 -4.88 14.30 -11.58
CA VAL A 60 -5.57 15.55 -11.87
C VAL A 60 -4.64 16.75 -11.70
N PRO A 61 -4.86 17.84 -12.48
CA PRO A 61 -4.08 19.07 -12.33
C PRO A 61 -4.28 19.68 -10.95
N VAL A 62 -3.27 20.42 -10.49
CA VAL A 62 -3.31 21.11 -9.18
C VAL A 62 -4.55 22.00 -9.06
N SER A 63 -4.90 22.70 -10.14
CA SER A 63 -6.10 23.54 -10.14
C SER A 63 -7.36 22.76 -9.89
N PHE A 64 -7.46 21.56 -10.44
CA PHE A 64 -8.60 20.67 -10.23
C PHE A 64 -8.63 20.14 -8.79
N LEU A 65 -7.47 19.78 -8.26
CA LEU A 65 -7.35 19.31 -6.88
C LEU A 65 -7.87 20.34 -5.88
N ARG A 66 -7.59 21.60 -6.11
CA ARG A 66 -8.08 22.68 -5.26
C ARG A 66 -9.60 22.77 -5.28
N LYS A 67 -10.20 22.61 -6.45
CA LYS A 67 -11.65 22.62 -6.59
C LYS A 67 -12.28 21.43 -5.87
N VAL A 68 -11.69 20.24 -6.03
CA VAL A 68 -12.18 19.03 -5.38
C VAL A 68 -12.05 19.14 -3.86
N ALA A 69 -10.92 19.60 -3.38
CA ALA A 69 -10.69 19.78 -1.95
C ALA A 69 -11.69 20.75 -1.33
N LYS A 70 -12.00 21.83 -2.05
CA LYS A 70 -12.97 22.80 -1.60
C LYS A 70 -14.37 22.19 -1.56
N ALA A 71 -14.72 21.42 -2.57
CA ALA A 71 -16.03 20.75 -2.62
C ALA A 71 -16.18 19.71 -1.51
N LEU A 72 -15.12 18.99 -1.19
CA LEU A 72 -15.14 17.98 -0.13
C LEU A 72 -15.21 18.58 1.27
N ARG A 73 -14.71 19.78 1.43
CA ARG A 73 -14.75 20.48 2.71
C ARG A 73 -16.10 21.17 2.97
N GLY A 74 -16.79 21.45 1.90
CA GLY A 74 -18.06 22.11 1.96
C GLY A 74 -19.17 21.19 2.29
#